data_5a88f6c3320115a56f182d2d8ff128b5
#
_entry.id   5a88f6c3320115a56f182d2d8ff128b5
#
_cell.length_a   1.000
_cell.length_b   1.000
_cell.length_c   1.000
_cell.angle_alpha   90.00
_cell.angle_beta   90.00
_cell.angle_gamma   90.00
#
_symmetry.space_group_name_H-M   'P 1'
#
loop_
_entity.id
_entity.type
_entity.pdbx_description
1 polymer ?
#
loop_
_entity_poly.entity_id
_entity_poly.type
_entity_poly.pdbx_seq_one_letter_code
_entity_poly.pdbx_strand_id
1 'polypeptide(L)'
;MNHSNHGRRLLSAAAVVLGNAGYSLTVALFLEPAGLVAGGATGVALAFGRLTGLSVSGFLLAFNLAMLVWGWVVLGRAFALNTLASSILSPIFLGLAETMLHGRVLTDDLFLNTVFAAIGVGAFMGIVIRAGASTGGMDIPPLVLQKWFRWPVSA
;
A
#
# COMPACT_ATOMS: atom_id res chain seq x y z
N MET A 1 16.12 31.01 -2.85
CA MET A 1 15.69 29.82 -3.65
C MET A 1 15.17 28.64 -2.80
N ASN A 2 14.54 28.87 -1.64
CA ASN A 2 14.14 27.78 -0.72
C ASN A 2 12.62 27.51 -0.65
N HIS A 3 11.77 28.34 -1.24
CA HIS A 3 10.32 28.20 -1.17
C HIS A 3 9.74 27.07 -2.04
N SER A 4 10.37 26.72 -3.15
CA SER A 4 9.86 25.65 -4.05
C SER A 4 10.02 24.23 -3.49
N ASN A 5 11.02 24.00 -2.64
CA ASN A 5 11.27 22.68 -2.04
C ASN A 5 10.30 22.34 -0.89
N HIS A 6 9.85 23.34 -0.12
CA HIS A 6 8.88 23.14 0.95
C HIS A 6 7.49 22.83 0.39
N GLY A 7 7.05 23.53 -0.65
CA GLY A 7 5.77 23.26 -1.31
C GLY A 7 5.69 21.85 -1.90
N ARG A 8 6.76 21.40 -2.55
CA ARG A 8 6.82 20.01 -3.10
C ARG A 8 6.78 18.95 -2.00
N ARG A 9 7.46 19.15 -0.89
CA ARG A 9 7.43 18.23 0.25
C ARG A 9 6.06 18.17 0.91
N LEU A 10 5.40 19.30 1.08
CA LEU A 10 4.04 19.38 1.61
C LEU A 10 3.03 18.68 0.69
N LEU A 11 3.13 18.88 -0.62
CA LEU A 11 2.31 18.20 -1.62
C LEU A 11 2.52 16.70 -1.61
N SER A 12 3.76 16.23 -1.52
CA SER A 12 4.05 14.79 -1.40
C SER A 12 3.50 14.20 -0.11
N ALA A 13 3.67 14.88 1.02
CA ALA A 13 3.13 14.43 2.30
C ALA A 13 1.58 14.37 2.27
N ALA A 14 0.93 15.41 1.73
CA ALA A 14 -0.52 15.41 1.56
C ALA A 14 -1.00 14.29 0.64
N ALA A 15 -0.29 14.03 -0.46
CA ALA A 15 -0.60 12.94 -1.38
C ALA A 15 -0.45 11.56 -0.71
N VAL A 16 0.57 11.38 0.13
CA VAL A 16 0.75 10.14 0.93
C VAL A 16 -0.42 9.95 1.90
N VAL A 17 -0.81 11.00 2.63
CA VAL A 17 -1.93 10.93 3.59
C VAL A 17 -3.24 10.64 2.87
N LEU A 18 -3.57 11.40 1.82
CA LEU A 18 -4.81 11.21 1.05
C LEU A 18 -4.85 9.86 0.34
N GLY A 19 -3.73 9.42 -0.24
CA GLY A 19 -3.62 8.14 -0.89
C GLY A 19 -3.83 6.97 0.09
N ASN A 20 -3.21 7.04 1.27
CA ASN A 20 -3.43 6.01 2.31
C ASN A 20 -4.86 6.03 2.85
N ALA A 21 -5.45 7.20 3.08
CA ALA A 21 -6.84 7.31 3.53
C ALA A 21 -7.82 6.71 2.51
N GLY A 22 -7.67 7.06 1.23
CA GLY A 22 -8.51 6.53 0.16
C GLY A 22 -8.30 5.02 -0.07
N TYR A 23 -7.06 4.54 0.00
CA TYR A 23 -6.75 3.12 -0.05
C TYR A 23 -7.43 2.35 1.09
N SER A 24 -7.28 2.81 2.34
CA SER A 24 -7.88 2.19 3.51
C SER A 24 -9.41 2.20 3.45
N LEU A 25 -10.00 3.30 2.98
CA LEU A 25 -11.45 3.38 2.75
C LEU A 25 -11.92 2.38 1.69
N THR A 26 -11.16 2.21 0.61
CA THR A 26 -11.47 1.22 -0.44
C THR A 26 -11.40 -0.20 0.10
N VAL A 27 -10.41 -0.50 0.94
CA VAL A 27 -10.28 -1.81 1.61
C VAL A 27 -11.48 -2.08 2.50
N ALA A 28 -11.84 -1.15 3.38
CA ALA A 28 -12.95 -1.29 4.32
C ALA A 28 -14.32 -1.41 3.63
N LEU A 29 -14.52 -0.73 2.48
CA LEU A 29 -15.81 -0.72 1.77
C LEU A 29 -16.02 -1.92 0.85
N PHE A 30 -14.96 -2.40 0.21
CA PHE A 30 -15.10 -3.36 -0.89
C PHE A 30 -14.31 -4.66 -0.70
N LEU A 31 -13.11 -4.62 -0.12
CA LEU A 31 -12.31 -5.84 0.03
C LEU A 31 -12.72 -6.67 1.26
N GLU A 32 -12.79 -6.02 2.41
CA GLU A 32 -13.11 -6.70 3.67
C GLU A 32 -14.49 -7.35 3.66
N PRO A 33 -15.59 -6.62 3.30
CA PRO A 33 -16.92 -7.22 3.32
C PRO A 33 -17.06 -8.38 2.34
N ALA A 34 -16.33 -8.34 1.21
CA ALA A 34 -16.35 -9.38 0.20
C ALA A 34 -15.38 -10.56 0.49
N GLY A 35 -14.63 -10.50 1.58
CA GLY A 35 -13.59 -11.49 1.89
C GLY A 35 -12.46 -11.56 0.86
N LEU A 36 -12.27 -10.46 0.11
CA LEU A 36 -11.24 -10.36 -0.93
C LEU A 36 -9.89 -10.07 -0.29
N VAL A 37 -8.86 -10.78 -0.74
CA VAL A 37 -7.47 -10.53 -0.34
C VAL A 37 -6.83 -9.65 -1.41
N ALA A 38 -6.44 -8.43 -1.05
CA ALA A 38 -5.58 -7.61 -1.88
C ALA A 38 -4.20 -8.28 -1.97
N GLY A 39 -3.95 -8.96 -3.08
CA GLY A 39 -2.82 -9.84 -3.37
C GLY A 39 -1.42 -9.42 -2.87
N GLY A 40 -0.38 -9.85 -3.55
CA GLY A 40 1.00 -9.47 -3.24
C GLY A 40 1.60 -10.23 -2.05
N ALA A 41 2.16 -9.51 -1.07
CA ALA A 41 2.88 -10.10 0.06
C ALA A 41 2.01 -11.07 0.89
N THR A 42 0.73 -10.76 1.05
CA THR A 42 -0.22 -11.61 1.80
C THR A 42 -0.43 -12.95 1.09
N GLY A 43 -0.59 -12.95 -0.23
CA GLY A 43 -0.73 -14.18 -1.03
C GLY A 43 0.52 -15.07 -0.91
N VAL A 44 1.71 -14.47 -1.02
CA VAL A 44 2.98 -15.18 -0.84
C VAL A 44 3.10 -15.72 0.59
N ALA A 45 2.75 -14.92 1.60
CA ALA A 45 2.80 -15.34 3.00
C ALA A 45 1.86 -16.51 3.31
N LEU A 46 0.66 -16.50 2.73
CA LEU A 46 -0.30 -17.60 2.87
C LEU A 46 0.22 -18.89 2.23
N ALA A 47 0.76 -18.79 1.00
CA ALA A 47 1.36 -19.94 0.33
C ALA A 47 2.54 -20.50 1.12
N PHE A 48 3.43 -19.64 1.59
CA PHE A 48 4.61 -20.04 2.35
C PHE A 48 4.23 -20.63 3.72
N GLY A 49 3.26 -20.01 4.42
CA GLY A 49 2.75 -20.52 5.69
C GLY A 49 2.13 -21.91 5.58
N ARG A 50 1.41 -22.18 4.48
CA ARG A 50 0.86 -23.52 4.20
C ARG A 50 1.94 -24.57 3.95
N LEU A 51 3.04 -24.20 3.32
CA LEU A 51 4.14 -25.13 2.98
C LEU A 51 5.07 -25.40 4.18
N THR A 52 5.29 -24.40 5.03
CA THR A 52 6.30 -24.46 6.09
C THR A 52 5.74 -24.56 7.50
N GLY A 53 4.44 -24.31 7.69
CA GLY A 53 3.81 -24.22 9.00
C GLY A 53 4.16 -22.97 9.81
N LEU A 54 4.91 -22.02 9.23
CA LEU A 54 5.27 -20.76 9.87
C LEU A 54 4.07 -19.80 9.93
N SER A 55 4.07 -18.91 10.93
CA SER A 55 3.01 -17.91 11.05
C SER A 55 3.04 -16.94 9.88
N VAL A 56 1.88 -16.73 9.26
CA VAL A 56 1.69 -15.79 8.13
C VAL A 56 2.11 -14.37 8.52
N SER A 57 1.73 -13.94 9.73
CA SER A 57 2.07 -12.61 10.26
C SER A 57 3.57 -12.43 10.48
N GLY A 58 4.26 -13.46 11.00
CA GLY A 58 5.72 -13.42 11.17
C GLY A 58 6.45 -13.30 9.82
N PHE A 59 6.01 -14.08 8.83
CA PHE A 59 6.56 -13.99 7.47
C PHE A 59 6.31 -12.61 6.85
N LEU A 60 5.09 -12.07 6.95
CA LEU A 60 4.75 -10.75 6.43
C LEU A 60 5.60 -9.64 7.07
N LEU A 61 5.78 -9.69 8.38
CA LEU A 61 6.62 -8.71 9.09
C LEU A 61 8.07 -8.75 8.60
N ALA A 62 8.66 -9.94 8.53
CA ALA A 62 10.03 -10.13 8.06
C ALA A 62 10.18 -9.70 6.59
N PHE A 63 9.23 -10.07 5.74
CA PHE A 63 9.20 -9.71 4.33
C PHE A 63 9.09 -8.18 4.13
N ASN A 64 8.15 -7.53 4.81
CA ASN A 64 7.96 -6.08 4.72
C ASN A 64 9.20 -5.32 5.22
N LEU A 65 9.82 -5.79 6.30
CA LEU A 65 11.05 -5.19 6.83
C LEU A 65 12.22 -5.35 5.84
N ALA A 66 12.38 -6.53 5.26
CA ALA A 66 13.40 -6.79 4.24
C ALA A 66 13.19 -5.89 3.00
N MET A 67 11.95 -5.76 2.54
CA MET A 67 11.60 -4.89 1.42
C MET A 67 11.85 -3.41 1.74
N LEU A 68 11.54 -2.97 2.96
CA LEU A 68 11.80 -1.60 3.41
C LEU A 68 13.32 -1.30 3.43
N VAL A 69 14.12 -2.21 3.96
CA VAL A 69 15.58 -2.08 3.97
C VAL A 69 16.13 -2.05 2.54
N TRP A 70 15.65 -2.93 1.67
CA TRP A 70 16.04 -2.95 0.25
C TRP A 70 15.64 -1.66 -0.47
N GLY A 71 14.41 -1.19 -0.27
CA GLY A 71 13.95 0.09 -0.77
C GLY A 71 14.78 1.27 -0.25
N TRP A 72 15.16 1.24 1.02
CA TRP A 72 16.03 2.26 1.59
C TRP A 72 17.39 2.32 0.89
N VAL A 73 18.06 1.19 0.74
CA VAL A 73 19.37 1.10 0.09
C VAL A 73 19.31 1.56 -1.37
N VAL A 74 18.29 1.13 -2.11
CA VAL A 74 18.19 1.39 -3.55
C VAL A 74 17.52 2.74 -3.84
N LEU A 75 16.37 3.03 -3.24
CA LEU A 75 15.56 4.23 -3.55
C LEU A 75 15.90 5.43 -2.66
N GLY A 76 16.54 5.20 -1.52
CA GLY A 76 17.06 6.23 -0.64
C GLY A 76 16.19 6.54 0.57
N ARG A 77 16.73 7.42 1.45
CA ARG A 77 16.14 7.72 2.77
C ARG A 77 14.75 8.36 2.69
N ALA A 78 14.52 9.24 1.72
CA ALA A 78 13.23 9.90 1.58
C ALA A 78 12.12 8.91 1.24
N PHE A 79 12.38 7.95 0.36
CA PHE A 79 11.46 6.85 0.06
C PHE A 79 11.17 6.00 1.29
N ALA A 80 12.22 5.61 2.03
CA ALA A 80 12.05 4.77 3.23
C ALA A 80 11.21 5.46 4.31
N LEU A 81 11.43 6.75 4.56
CA LEU A 81 10.66 7.53 5.54
C LEU A 81 9.20 7.66 5.12
N ASN A 82 8.94 7.97 3.86
CA ASN A 82 7.58 8.07 3.34
C ASN A 82 6.85 6.71 3.38
N THR A 83 7.55 5.62 3.06
CA THR A 83 7.01 4.26 3.13
C THR A 83 6.73 3.84 4.57
N LEU A 84 7.62 4.18 5.51
CA LEU A 84 7.39 3.94 6.92
C LEU A 84 6.15 4.71 7.42
N ALA A 85 6.01 5.97 7.02
CA ALA A 85 4.82 6.78 7.33
C ALA A 85 3.55 6.13 6.76
N SER A 86 3.56 5.67 5.50
CA SER A 86 2.43 4.94 4.90
C SER A 86 2.08 3.67 5.65
N SER A 87 3.09 2.90 6.06
CA SER A 87 2.89 1.64 6.80
C SER A 87 2.24 1.85 8.17
N ILE A 88 2.37 3.05 8.76
CA ILE A 88 1.70 3.42 10.00
C ILE A 88 0.32 4.03 9.72
N LEU A 89 0.21 4.89 8.72
CA LEU A 89 -1.04 5.58 8.38
C LEU A 89 -2.13 4.63 7.87
N SER A 90 -1.76 3.65 7.05
CA SER A 90 -2.72 2.71 6.47
C SER A 90 -3.55 1.96 7.52
N PRO A 91 -2.97 1.30 8.54
CA PRO A 91 -3.78 0.60 9.55
C PRO A 91 -4.58 1.58 10.44
N ILE A 92 -4.10 2.79 10.68
CA ILE A 92 -4.84 3.81 11.43
C ILE A 92 -6.09 4.23 10.64
N PHE A 93 -5.94 4.55 9.35
CA PHE A 93 -7.08 4.93 8.51
C PHE A 93 -8.03 3.77 8.28
N LEU A 94 -7.52 2.53 8.17
CA LEU A 94 -8.37 1.35 8.06
C LEU A 94 -9.22 1.19 9.32
N GLY A 95 -8.64 1.19 10.51
CA GLY A 95 -9.39 1.09 11.76
C GLY A 95 -10.40 2.24 11.95
N LEU A 96 -10.06 3.47 11.52
CA LEU A 96 -11.02 4.58 11.49
C LEU A 96 -12.17 4.32 10.51
N ALA A 97 -11.87 3.84 9.31
CA ALA A 97 -12.89 3.52 8.31
C ALA A 97 -13.83 2.41 8.80
N GLU A 98 -13.30 1.33 9.37
CA GLU A 98 -14.07 0.24 9.97
C GLU A 98 -15.02 0.75 11.06
N THR A 99 -14.51 1.58 11.98
CA THR A 99 -15.32 2.15 13.06
C THR A 99 -16.39 3.11 12.54
N MET A 100 -16.12 3.90 11.50
CA MET A 100 -17.09 4.84 10.92
C MET A 100 -18.15 4.12 10.08
N LEU A 101 -17.76 3.07 9.39
CA LEU A 101 -18.66 2.33 8.48
C LEU A 101 -19.53 1.30 9.24
N HIS A 102 -19.17 0.91 10.46
CA HIS A 102 -19.92 -0.03 11.30
C HIS A 102 -20.30 -1.32 10.56
N GLY A 103 -19.42 -1.83 9.69
CA GLY A 103 -19.66 -3.03 8.89
C GLY A 103 -20.71 -2.85 7.78
N ARG A 104 -20.94 -1.61 7.32
CA ARG A 104 -21.83 -1.37 6.18
C ARG A 104 -21.29 -1.98 4.91
N VAL A 105 -22.06 -2.90 4.34
CA VAL A 105 -21.81 -3.50 3.03
C VAL A 105 -22.53 -2.64 1.98
N LEU A 106 -21.79 -2.11 1.01
CA LEU A 106 -22.36 -1.30 -0.06
C LEU A 106 -23.03 -2.14 -1.13
N THR A 107 -22.51 -3.33 -1.37
CA THR A 107 -23.05 -4.29 -2.34
C THR A 107 -22.66 -5.71 -1.94
N ASP A 108 -23.57 -6.65 -2.11
CA ASP A 108 -23.31 -8.09 -1.92
C ASP A 108 -22.78 -8.77 -3.19
N ASP A 109 -22.72 -8.01 -4.30
CA ASP A 109 -22.20 -8.53 -5.58
C ASP A 109 -20.67 -8.56 -5.55
N LEU A 110 -20.10 -9.76 -5.59
CA LEU A 110 -18.66 -9.99 -5.58
C LEU A 110 -17.95 -9.35 -6.77
N PHE A 111 -18.60 -9.34 -7.95
CA PHE A 111 -18.01 -8.75 -9.15
C PHE A 111 -17.93 -7.22 -9.02
N LEU A 112 -19.00 -6.59 -8.54
CA LEU A 112 -19.02 -5.14 -8.28
C LEU A 112 -17.97 -4.76 -7.23
N ASN A 113 -17.89 -5.50 -6.12
CA ASN A 113 -16.88 -5.29 -5.08
C ASN A 113 -15.47 -5.38 -5.67
N THR A 114 -15.21 -6.38 -6.52
CA THR A 114 -13.90 -6.57 -7.15
C THR A 114 -13.54 -5.40 -8.07
N VAL A 115 -14.49 -4.93 -8.90
CA VAL A 115 -14.27 -3.81 -9.83
C VAL A 115 -13.98 -2.51 -9.06
N PHE A 116 -14.82 -2.17 -8.07
CA PHE A 116 -14.63 -0.94 -7.29
C PHE A 116 -13.35 -1.02 -6.44
N ALA A 117 -13.04 -2.18 -5.87
CA ALA A 117 -11.78 -2.41 -5.17
C ALA A 117 -10.58 -2.19 -6.09
N ALA A 118 -10.59 -2.76 -7.30
CA ALA A 118 -9.51 -2.62 -8.25
C ALA A 118 -9.27 -1.16 -8.66
N ILE A 119 -10.35 -0.43 -8.95
CA ILE A 119 -10.28 0.99 -9.32
C ILE A 119 -9.75 1.82 -8.14
N GLY A 120 -10.31 1.65 -6.95
CA GLY A 120 -9.92 2.41 -5.78
C GLY A 120 -8.49 2.12 -5.34
N VAL A 121 -8.11 0.84 -5.22
CA VAL A 121 -6.74 0.42 -4.88
C VAL A 121 -5.76 0.96 -5.93
N GLY A 122 -6.03 0.78 -7.22
CA GLY A 122 -5.16 1.25 -8.30
C GLY A 122 -4.97 2.78 -8.28
N ALA A 123 -6.06 3.54 -8.11
CA ALA A 123 -6.00 5.00 -8.08
C ALA A 123 -5.23 5.52 -6.86
N PHE A 124 -5.60 5.09 -5.66
CA PHE A 124 -5.00 5.61 -4.42
C PHE A 124 -3.57 5.11 -4.22
N MET A 125 -3.28 3.85 -4.55
CA MET A 125 -1.92 3.32 -4.56
C MET A 125 -1.04 4.05 -5.58
N GLY A 126 -1.58 4.36 -6.76
CA GLY A 126 -0.90 5.18 -7.77
C GLY A 126 -0.53 6.58 -7.24
N ILE A 127 -1.38 7.21 -6.43
CA ILE A 127 -1.10 8.49 -5.78
C ILE A 127 0.07 8.35 -4.78
N VAL A 128 0.07 7.31 -3.94
CA VAL A 128 1.13 7.04 -2.97
C VAL A 128 2.47 6.81 -3.66
N ILE A 129 2.49 6.00 -4.71
CA ILE A 129 3.71 5.70 -5.49
C ILE A 129 4.24 6.97 -6.16
N ARG A 130 3.38 7.79 -6.77
CA ARG A 130 3.77 9.08 -7.37
C ARG A 130 4.33 10.07 -6.35
N ALA A 131 3.89 9.99 -5.10
CA ALA A 131 4.42 10.81 -4.01
C ALA A 131 5.80 10.33 -3.51
N GLY A 132 6.34 9.25 -4.09
CA GLY A 132 7.62 8.67 -3.69
C GLY A 132 7.54 7.85 -2.41
N ALA A 133 6.42 7.17 -2.19
CA ALA A 133 6.17 6.24 -1.09
C ALA A 133 5.67 4.90 -1.63
N SER A 134 5.57 3.91 -0.76
CA SER A 134 4.90 2.64 -0.99
C SER A 134 4.04 2.31 0.22
N THR A 135 3.01 1.52 0.05
CA THR A 135 2.25 0.96 1.17
C THR A 135 3.01 -0.16 1.87
N GLY A 136 4.17 -0.55 1.33
CA GLY A 136 5.05 -1.62 1.81
C GLY A 136 4.82 -2.95 1.07
N GLY A 137 5.75 -3.90 1.27
CA GLY A 137 5.65 -5.25 0.71
C GLY A 137 6.01 -5.34 -0.76
N MET A 138 5.15 -5.96 -1.57
CA MET A 138 5.41 -6.30 -2.99
C MET A 138 5.44 -5.10 -3.95
N ASP A 139 5.12 -3.89 -3.51
CA ASP A 139 5.19 -2.68 -4.33
C ASP A 139 6.62 -2.19 -4.52
N ILE A 140 7.53 -2.56 -3.61
CA ILE A 140 8.92 -2.11 -3.62
C ILE A 140 9.74 -2.73 -4.75
N PRO A 141 9.67 -4.05 -5.04
CA PRO A 141 10.40 -4.66 -6.15
C PRO A 141 10.19 -3.99 -7.51
N PRO A 142 8.96 -3.67 -7.98
CA PRO A 142 8.77 -2.93 -9.23
C PRO A 142 9.46 -1.57 -9.24
N LEU A 143 9.43 -0.83 -8.13
CA LEU A 143 10.08 0.48 -8.03
C LEU A 143 11.61 0.37 -8.06
N VAL A 144 12.18 -0.67 -7.47
CA VAL A 144 13.61 -0.98 -7.56
C VAL A 144 14.01 -1.33 -8.98
N LEU A 145 13.22 -2.19 -9.65
CA LEU A 145 13.44 -2.57 -11.05
C LEU A 145 13.33 -1.36 -11.98
N GLN A 146 12.35 -0.49 -11.76
CA GLN A 146 12.23 0.77 -12.50
C GLN A 146 13.52 1.60 -12.40
N LYS A 147 14.08 1.73 -11.21
CA LYS A 147 15.31 2.49 -10.99
C LYS A 147 16.52 1.85 -11.69
N TRP A 148 16.63 0.53 -11.66
CA TRP A 148 17.76 -0.18 -12.24
C TRP A 148 17.69 -0.27 -13.75
N PHE A 149 16.51 -0.61 -14.30
CA PHE A 149 16.34 -0.83 -15.73
C PHE A 149 15.77 0.38 -16.48
N ARG A 150 15.44 1.48 -15.75
CA ARG A 150 14.78 2.67 -16.29
C ARG A 150 13.48 2.33 -17.05
N TRP A 151 12.84 1.25 -16.70
CA TRP A 151 11.56 0.83 -17.29
C TRP A 151 10.43 1.62 -16.62
N PRO A 152 9.50 2.22 -17.40
CA PRO A 152 8.33 2.87 -16.80
C PRO A 152 7.44 1.81 -16.15
N VAL A 153 7.12 2.00 -14.86
CA VAL A 153 6.16 1.13 -14.14
C VAL A 153 4.72 1.45 -14.55
N SER A 154 4.52 2.58 -15.24
CA SER A 154 3.25 2.97 -15.84
C SER A 154 3.36 2.87 -17.37
N ALA A 155 3.02 1.74 -17.89
CA ALA A 155 2.65 1.59 -19.29
C ALA A 155 1.17 1.30 -19.37
#